data_cb39fad169e88e61e44c4bb2fa8c59d2
#
_entry.id   cb39fad169e88e61e44c4bb2fa8c59d2
#
_cell.length_a   1.000
_cell.length_b   1.000
_cell.length_c   1.000
_cell.angle_alpha   90.00
_cell.angle_beta   90.00
_cell.angle_gamma   90.00
#
_symmetry.space_group_name_H-M   'P 1'
#
loop_
_entity.id
_entity.type
_entity.pdbx_description
1 polymer ?
#
loop_
_entity_poly.entity_id
_entity_poly.type
_entity_poly.pdbx_seq_one_letter_code
_entity_poly.pdbx_strand_id
1 'polypeptide(L)'
;MPMTWAIVKEFMSGAGGLGKAYRGLGFHPSQRVDSEGILDLICGRVYVNLNREVELHFDGFPLAHDFNALKQKPQQAMYAQAETDITRSNASFWLKLPLHIIRMSKAEMRLRQYRSDFDRVLTEEVFPAFQAEVEAERNLSYSDLSDAELVAKFRTWRAKTLDDFAPKALTATLLAGFSLQRLEAALQKHLNETEAKVLASRLISGLSGNLTVETNEKLWQVANADFALTDFLKDYGHRAVDEFELAQPRWREDATYLEQVIASFQQETSATDVRQKRAPHFARQVEQREAAETELSAILKDKANLRKQIESELDFTRRYMPFRETAKFYLMLGYEQIRRALVELDHRYALEGGIFYLEPDELERLIGGDDFGNIIATRRTQRELMLQIEMPDVIFSDALEQIGAPMSIATAETYTGIGVSAGVATGKARVLLTPSDVNPSDRDYILVCPSTDPAWTPLFLHAAGLVMERGGILSHGAVVAREYGVPAVANVPNATRRIVDGQMLQVDGNKGIVSIYHGTS
;
A
#
# COMPACT_ATOMS: atom_id res chain seq x y z
N MET A 1 12.19 -11.44 5.40
CA MET A 1 12.57 -12.45 6.41
C MET A 1 11.67 -13.67 6.30
N PRO A 2 12.13 -14.92 6.61
CA PRO A 2 11.28 -16.12 6.52
C PRO A 2 10.00 -16.05 7.34
N MET A 3 10.08 -15.62 8.61
CA MET A 3 8.90 -15.41 9.47
C MET A 3 7.88 -14.47 8.82
N THR A 4 8.31 -13.32 8.37
CA THR A 4 7.46 -12.33 7.69
C THR A 4 6.87 -12.89 6.41
N TRP A 5 7.69 -13.59 5.60
CA TRP A 5 7.22 -14.20 4.36
C TRP A 5 6.10 -15.22 4.60
N ALA A 6 6.27 -16.12 5.58
CA ALA A 6 5.26 -17.11 5.91
C ALA A 6 3.91 -16.46 6.26
N ILE A 7 3.94 -15.39 7.08
CA ILE A 7 2.74 -14.65 7.49
C ILE A 7 2.10 -13.89 6.32
N VAL A 8 2.90 -13.17 5.52
CA VAL A 8 2.39 -12.39 4.38
C VAL A 8 1.84 -13.32 3.28
N LYS A 9 2.51 -14.46 3.01
CA LYS A 9 2.04 -15.46 2.07
C LYS A 9 0.68 -16.03 2.47
N GLU A 10 0.51 -16.39 3.75
CA GLU A 10 -0.76 -16.87 4.29
C GLU A 10 -1.85 -15.79 4.19
N PHE A 11 -1.56 -14.58 4.63
CA PHE A 11 -2.47 -13.44 4.55
C PHE A 11 -2.98 -13.20 3.13
N MET A 12 -2.11 -13.31 2.12
CA MET A 12 -2.41 -13.09 0.70
C MET A 12 -2.79 -14.37 -0.06
N SER A 13 -3.11 -15.45 0.65
CA SER A 13 -3.61 -16.69 0.03
C SER A 13 -5.12 -16.68 -0.15
N GLY A 14 -5.62 -17.60 -0.96
CA GLY A 14 -7.07 -17.83 -1.10
C GLY A 14 -7.72 -18.37 0.17
N ALA A 15 -7.01 -19.21 0.93
CA ALA A 15 -7.47 -19.71 2.23
C ALA A 15 -7.35 -18.67 3.35
N GLY A 16 -6.45 -17.70 3.20
CA GLY A 16 -6.17 -16.65 4.18
C GLY A 16 -7.05 -15.41 4.06
N GLY A 17 -6.57 -14.31 4.62
CA GLY A 17 -7.31 -13.05 4.73
C GLY A 17 -7.87 -12.53 3.42
N LEU A 18 -7.04 -12.53 2.35
CA LEU A 18 -7.44 -12.03 1.04
C LEU A 18 -8.55 -12.88 0.42
N GLY A 19 -8.37 -14.19 0.35
CA GLY A 19 -9.38 -15.08 -0.23
C GLY A 19 -10.68 -15.12 0.57
N LYS A 20 -10.61 -15.00 1.91
CA LYS A 20 -11.79 -14.84 2.77
C LYS A 20 -12.55 -13.55 2.45
N ALA A 21 -11.85 -12.42 2.21
CA ALA A 21 -12.47 -11.17 1.79
C ALA A 21 -13.18 -11.31 0.43
N TYR A 22 -12.52 -11.91 -0.56
CA TYR A 22 -13.14 -12.18 -1.87
C TYR A 22 -14.38 -13.07 -1.74
N ARG A 23 -14.30 -14.17 -0.97
CA ARG A 23 -15.46 -15.05 -0.72
C ARG A 23 -16.59 -14.31 0.01
N GLY A 24 -16.28 -13.45 0.96
CA GLY A 24 -17.25 -12.57 1.63
C GLY A 24 -18.03 -11.74 0.63
N LEU A 25 -17.36 -11.18 -0.37
CA LEU A 25 -17.97 -10.42 -1.46
C LEU A 25 -18.68 -11.29 -2.52
N GLY A 26 -18.63 -12.63 -2.39
CA GLY A 26 -19.32 -13.57 -3.28
C GLY A 26 -18.49 -14.06 -4.45
N PHE A 27 -17.20 -13.75 -4.49
CA PHE A 27 -16.26 -14.36 -5.42
C PHE A 27 -15.92 -15.80 -5.04
N HIS A 28 -15.31 -16.55 -5.94
CA HIS A 28 -14.99 -17.96 -5.78
C HIS A 28 -13.56 -18.25 -6.21
N PRO A 29 -12.55 -17.93 -5.37
CA PRO A 29 -11.16 -18.24 -5.63
C PRO A 29 -10.93 -19.71 -5.98
N SER A 30 -9.94 -19.99 -6.84
CA SER A 30 -9.55 -21.35 -7.21
C SER A 30 -8.83 -22.06 -6.06
N GLN A 31 -8.82 -23.42 -6.09
CA GLN A 31 -8.03 -24.22 -5.14
C GLN A 31 -6.53 -23.94 -5.24
N ARG A 32 -6.06 -23.58 -6.43
CA ARG A 32 -4.67 -23.23 -6.63
C ARG A 32 -4.28 -21.98 -5.84
N VAL A 33 -5.11 -20.95 -5.85
CA VAL A 33 -4.89 -19.74 -5.03
C VAL A 33 -5.00 -20.04 -3.54
N ASP A 34 -5.82 -21.00 -3.14
CA ASP A 34 -5.90 -21.46 -1.74
C ASP A 34 -4.58 -22.04 -1.24
N SER A 35 -3.91 -22.86 -2.07
CA SER A 35 -2.67 -23.55 -1.69
C SER A 35 -1.41 -22.73 -1.95
N GLU A 36 -1.31 -22.05 -3.10
CA GLU A 36 -0.10 -21.34 -3.52
C GLU A 36 -0.10 -19.86 -3.13
N GLY A 37 -1.28 -19.25 -2.92
CA GLY A 37 -1.45 -17.81 -2.77
C GLY A 37 -1.23 -17.07 -4.08
N ILE A 38 -1.25 -15.75 -4.04
CA ILE A 38 -0.99 -14.88 -5.21
C ILE A 38 0.42 -14.30 -5.23
N LEU A 39 1.22 -14.57 -4.20
CA LEU A 39 2.57 -14.03 -4.06
C LEU A 39 3.64 -15.09 -4.33
N ASP A 40 4.73 -14.65 -4.92
CA ASP A 40 5.98 -15.41 -5.07
C ASP A 40 7.13 -14.65 -4.40
N LEU A 41 8.04 -15.39 -3.75
CA LEU A 41 9.29 -14.86 -3.23
C LEU A 41 10.43 -15.24 -4.17
N ILE A 42 11.01 -14.25 -4.84
CA ILE A 42 12.09 -14.45 -5.80
C ILE A 42 13.28 -13.58 -5.40
N CYS A 43 14.42 -14.20 -5.13
CA CYS A 43 15.63 -13.51 -4.66
C CYS A 43 15.35 -12.51 -3.52
N GLY A 44 14.59 -12.94 -2.52
CA GLY A 44 14.27 -12.13 -1.33
C GLY A 44 13.29 -10.98 -1.54
N ARG A 45 12.66 -10.89 -2.73
CA ARG A 45 11.66 -9.87 -3.07
C ARG A 45 10.31 -10.50 -3.38
N VAL A 46 9.24 -9.84 -2.96
CA VAL A 46 7.87 -10.31 -3.13
C VAL A 46 7.31 -9.83 -4.45
N TYR A 47 6.77 -10.75 -5.24
CA TYR A 47 6.10 -10.49 -6.51
C TYR A 47 4.65 -10.94 -6.47
N VAL A 48 3.76 -10.19 -7.11
CA VAL A 48 2.38 -10.63 -7.36
C VAL A 48 2.36 -11.46 -8.62
N ASN A 49 1.83 -12.68 -8.54
CA ASN A 49 1.65 -13.56 -9.69
C ASN A 49 0.34 -13.23 -10.39
N LEU A 50 0.42 -12.52 -11.52
CA LEU A 50 -0.74 -12.06 -12.27
C LEU A 50 -1.63 -13.19 -12.80
N ASN A 51 -1.05 -14.38 -13.07
CA ASN A 51 -1.87 -15.54 -13.48
C ASN A 51 -2.72 -16.07 -12.32
N ARG A 52 -2.22 -16.02 -11.09
CA ARG A 52 -2.96 -16.47 -9.91
C ARG A 52 -3.88 -15.37 -9.36
N GLU A 53 -3.53 -14.12 -9.57
CA GLU A 53 -4.36 -12.98 -9.12
C GLU A 53 -5.76 -13.04 -9.76
N VAL A 54 -5.86 -13.30 -11.06
CA VAL A 54 -7.15 -13.41 -11.76
C VAL A 54 -8.01 -14.54 -11.24
N GLU A 55 -7.40 -15.60 -10.70
CA GLU A 55 -8.09 -16.76 -10.13
C GLU A 55 -8.77 -16.46 -8.77
N LEU A 56 -8.54 -15.28 -8.18
CA LEU A 56 -9.29 -14.81 -7.00
C LEU A 56 -10.76 -14.56 -7.28
N HIS A 57 -11.13 -14.27 -8.53
CA HIS A 57 -12.50 -13.87 -8.87
C HIS A 57 -13.43 -15.09 -8.98
N PHE A 58 -13.28 -15.89 -10.05
CA PHE A 58 -14.14 -17.05 -10.29
C PHE A 58 -13.32 -18.18 -10.87
N ASP A 59 -13.20 -19.29 -10.13
CA ASP A 59 -12.53 -20.50 -10.56
C ASP A 59 -13.04 -20.97 -11.93
N GLY A 60 -12.12 -21.11 -12.88
CA GLY A 60 -12.42 -21.55 -14.26
C GLY A 60 -13.08 -20.50 -15.15
N PHE A 61 -13.21 -19.25 -14.71
CA PHE A 61 -13.63 -18.14 -15.57
C PHE A 61 -12.44 -17.64 -16.39
N PRO A 62 -12.59 -17.36 -17.71
CA PRO A 62 -11.47 -17.04 -18.60
C PRO A 62 -11.06 -15.56 -18.47
N LEU A 63 -10.61 -15.17 -17.28
CA LEU A 63 -9.95 -13.88 -17.07
C LEU A 63 -8.46 -14.02 -17.36
N ALA A 64 -7.89 -13.07 -18.06
CA ALA A 64 -6.47 -13.04 -18.37
C ALA A 64 -5.96 -11.61 -18.55
N HIS A 65 -4.66 -11.44 -18.27
CA HIS A 65 -3.95 -10.23 -18.66
C HIS A 65 -3.41 -10.37 -20.09
N ASP A 66 -3.32 -9.26 -20.82
CA ASP A 66 -2.61 -9.22 -22.12
C ASP A 66 -1.10 -9.16 -21.89
N PHE A 67 -0.48 -10.36 -21.79
CA PHE A 67 0.96 -10.48 -21.58
C PHE A 67 1.79 -9.96 -22.75
N ASN A 68 1.25 -9.90 -23.97
CA ASN A 68 1.97 -9.33 -25.11
C ASN A 68 2.07 -7.81 -24.98
N ALA A 69 1.00 -7.15 -24.58
CA ALA A 69 1.02 -5.72 -24.26
C ALA A 69 1.95 -5.43 -23.06
N LEU A 70 1.91 -6.28 -22.02
CA LEU A 70 2.77 -6.14 -20.85
C LEU A 70 4.25 -6.35 -21.15
N LYS A 71 4.61 -7.22 -22.08
CA LYS A 71 6.01 -7.39 -22.53
C LYS A 71 6.55 -6.13 -23.23
N GLN A 72 5.67 -5.41 -23.95
CA GLN A 72 6.05 -4.15 -24.59
C GLN A 72 6.16 -2.98 -23.57
N LYS A 73 5.33 -3.00 -22.53
CA LYS A 73 5.26 -1.98 -21.49
C LYS A 73 5.19 -2.62 -20.09
N PRO A 74 6.30 -3.20 -19.59
CA PRO A 74 6.32 -3.93 -18.31
C PRO A 74 5.83 -3.08 -17.13
N GLN A 75 6.10 -1.78 -17.16
CA GLN A 75 5.66 -0.84 -16.14
C GLN A 75 4.13 -0.78 -15.96
N GLN A 76 3.36 -1.21 -16.95
CA GLN A 76 1.89 -1.26 -16.85
C GLN A 76 1.39 -2.50 -16.09
N ALA A 77 2.25 -3.49 -15.79
CA ALA A 77 1.84 -4.72 -15.12
C ALA A 77 1.16 -4.49 -13.76
N MET A 78 1.61 -3.47 -13.01
CA MET A 78 1.02 -3.13 -11.70
C MET A 78 -0.44 -2.63 -11.79
N TYR A 79 -0.91 -2.24 -12.98
CA TYR A 79 -2.25 -1.70 -13.23
C TYR A 79 -3.00 -2.47 -14.30
N ALA A 80 -2.40 -3.55 -14.77
CA ALA A 80 -3.02 -4.37 -15.79
C ALA A 80 -4.36 -4.88 -15.27
N GLN A 81 -5.42 -4.53 -15.97
CA GLN A 81 -6.73 -5.11 -15.70
C GLN A 81 -6.85 -6.41 -16.47
N ALA A 82 -7.36 -7.42 -15.78
CA ALA A 82 -7.69 -8.67 -16.45
C ALA A 82 -8.96 -8.50 -17.26
N GLU A 83 -8.94 -9.01 -18.48
CA GLU A 83 -10.08 -9.00 -19.38
C GLU A 83 -10.61 -10.41 -19.61
N THR A 84 -11.87 -10.52 -20.04
CA THR A 84 -12.44 -11.83 -20.40
C THR A 84 -11.88 -12.25 -21.76
N ASP A 85 -11.04 -13.25 -21.75
CA ASP A 85 -10.47 -13.85 -22.97
C ASP A 85 -11.15 -15.18 -23.29
N ILE A 86 -12.21 -15.09 -24.09
CA ILE A 86 -13.01 -16.27 -24.48
C ILE A 86 -12.16 -17.31 -25.25
N THR A 87 -11.04 -16.92 -25.87
CA THR A 87 -10.17 -17.86 -26.60
C THR A 87 -9.50 -18.86 -25.67
N ARG A 88 -9.36 -18.51 -24.39
CA ARG A 88 -8.86 -19.39 -23.31
C ARG A 88 -9.93 -20.27 -22.69
N SER A 89 -11.20 -20.13 -23.11
CA SER A 89 -12.28 -20.95 -22.59
C SER A 89 -12.18 -22.40 -23.08
N ASN A 90 -12.56 -23.33 -22.23
CA ASN A 90 -12.63 -24.75 -22.55
C ASN A 90 -14.07 -25.28 -22.45
N ALA A 91 -14.30 -26.54 -22.81
CA ALA A 91 -15.63 -27.15 -22.75
C ALA A 91 -16.24 -27.08 -21.32
N SER A 92 -15.40 -27.20 -20.28
CA SER A 92 -15.86 -27.11 -18.89
C SER A 92 -16.41 -25.72 -18.55
N PHE A 93 -15.82 -24.63 -19.08
CA PHE A 93 -16.33 -23.29 -18.91
C PHE A 93 -17.75 -23.15 -19.49
N TRP A 94 -17.94 -23.62 -20.73
CA TRP A 94 -19.25 -23.52 -21.40
C TRP A 94 -20.34 -24.31 -20.68
N LEU A 95 -20.01 -25.50 -20.17
CA LEU A 95 -20.91 -26.30 -19.35
C LEU A 95 -21.28 -25.62 -18.02
N LYS A 96 -20.34 -24.89 -17.43
CA LYS A 96 -20.51 -24.17 -16.15
C LYS A 96 -20.99 -22.72 -16.34
N LEU A 97 -21.19 -22.23 -17.56
CA LEU A 97 -21.58 -20.84 -17.82
C LEU A 97 -22.83 -20.40 -17.03
N PRO A 98 -23.91 -21.20 -16.94
CA PRO A 98 -25.06 -20.79 -16.11
C PRO A 98 -24.70 -20.61 -14.62
N LEU A 99 -23.80 -21.46 -14.11
CA LEU A 99 -23.30 -21.35 -12.74
C LEU A 99 -22.46 -20.07 -12.53
N HIS A 100 -21.61 -19.73 -13.50
CA HIS A 100 -20.83 -18.48 -13.46
C HIS A 100 -21.74 -17.26 -13.45
N ILE A 101 -22.79 -17.23 -14.27
CA ILE A 101 -23.77 -16.13 -14.30
C ILE A 101 -24.46 -15.99 -12.92
N ILE A 102 -24.87 -17.10 -12.31
CA ILE A 102 -25.48 -17.08 -10.97
C ILE A 102 -24.48 -16.56 -9.92
N ARG A 103 -23.23 -17.01 -9.96
CA ARG A 103 -22.17 -16.56 -9.05
C ARG A 103 -21.88 -15.06 -9.20
N MET A 104 -21.74 -14.58 -10.43
CA MET A 104 -21.55 -13.15 -10.72
C MET A 104 -22.72 -12.30 -10.23
N SER A 105 -23.96 -12.75 -10.44
CA SER A 105 -25.17 -12.06 -9.95
C SER A 105 -25.21 -12.01 -8.42
N LYS A 106 -24.80 -13.09 -7.75
CA LYS A 106 -24.69 -13.13 -6.28
C LYS A 106 -23.58 -12.21 -5.77
N ALA A 107 -22.43 -12.16 -6.43
CA ALA A 107 -21.34 -11.26 -6.08
C ALA A 107 -21.78 -9.80 -6.21
N GLU A 108 -22.45 -9.44 -7.32
CA GLU A 108 -22.98 -8.09 -7.50
C GLU A 108 -24.01 -7.72 -6.43
N MET A 109 -24.90 -8.65 -6.05
CA MET A 109 -25.87 -8.43 -4.97
C MET A 109 -25.18 -8.22 -3.62
N ARG A 110 -24.15 -9.01 -3.31
CA ARG A 110 -23.36 -8.85 -2.06
C ARG A 110 -22.56 -7.55 -2.06
N LEU A 111 -21.93 -7.20 -3.18
CA LEU A 111 -21.25 -5.91 -3.32
C LEU A 111 -22.20 -4.73 -3.02
N ARG A 112 -23.44 -4.78 -3.53
CA ARG A 112 -24.45 -3.76 -3.23
C ARG A 112 -24.82 -3.74 -1.74
N GLN A 113 -24.93 -4.91 -1.11
CA GLN A 113 -25.24 -5.01 0.32
C GLN A 113 -24.12 -4.43 1.17
N TYR A 114 -22.85 -4.80 0.89
CA TYR A 114 -21.69 -4.25 1.61
C TYR A 114 -21.56 -2.73 1.42
N ARG A 115 -21.96 -2.20 0.27
CA ARG A 115 -21.91 -0.76 0.01
C ARG A 115 -22.91 0.05 0.83
N SER A 116 -23.93 -0.55 1.44
CA SER A 116 -24.99 0.18 2.14
C SER A 116 -24.55 0.67 3.52
N ASP A 117 -23.87 -0.16 4.30
CA ASP A 117 -23.64 0.08 5.74
C ASP A 117 -22.35 -0.50 6.30
N PHE A 118 -21.49 -1.07 5.47
CA PHE A 118 -20.27 -1.74 5.94
C PHE A 118 -19.25 -0.77 6.56
N ASP A 119 -19.22 0.48 6.11
CA ASP A 119 -18.44 1.56 6.74
C ASP A 119 -18.86 1.77 8.20
N ARG A 120 -20.18 1.76 8.50
CA ARG A 120 -20.70 1.86 9.85
C ARG A 120 -20.31 0.63 10.70
N VAL A 121 -20.44 -0.58 10.14
CA VAL A 121 -20.02 -1.82 10.84
C VAL A 121 -18.51 -1.77 11.17
N LEU A 122 -17.67 -1.26 10.26
CA LEU A 122 -16.24 -1.11 10.53
C LEU A 122 -15.97 -0.13 11.66
N THR A 123 -16.60 1.06 11.62
CA THR A 123 -16.32 2.15 12.56
C THR A 123 -16.95 1.96 13.93
N GLU A 124 -18.14 1.39 14.00
CA GLU A 124 -18.87 1.25 15.27
C GLU A 124 -18.62 -0.10 15.96
N GLU A 125 -18.28 -1.15 15.22
CA GLU A 125 -18.17 -2.50 15.76
C GLU A 125 -16.76 -3.10 15.62
N VAL A 126 -16.24 -3.20 14.37
CA VAL A 126 -15.03 -3.99 14.09
C VAL A 126 -13.77 -3.33 14.65
N PHE A 127 -13.54 -2.06 14.34
CA PHE A 127 -12.34 -1.35 14.78
C PHE A 127 -12.29 -1.15 16.29
N PRO A 128 -13.36 -0.68 16.96
CA PRO A 128 -13.35 -0.53 18.40
C PRO A 128 -13.16 -1.84 19.16
N ALA A 129 -13.81 -2.92 18.71
CA ALA A 129 -13.65 -4.23 19.33
C ALA A 129 -12.22 -4.76 19.22
N PHE A 130 -11.61 -4.66 18.03
CA PHE A 130 -10.24 -5.10 17.81
C PHE A 130 -9.24 -4.26 18.60
N GLN A 131 -9.43 -2.94 18.65
CA GLN A 131 -8.61 -2.05 19.45
C GLN A 131 -8.67 -2.38 20.93
N ALA A 132 -9.88 -2.61 21.48
CA ALA A 132 -10.06 -2.98 22.89
C ALA A 132 -9.33 -4.29 23.24
N GLU A 133 -9.36 -5.30 22.36
CA GLU A 133 -8.59 -6.53 22.53
C GLU A 133 -7.08 -6.28 22.56
N VAL A 134 -6.57 -5.43 21.64
CA VAL A 134 -5.15 -5.06 21.60
C VAL A 134 -4.74 -4.28 22.85
N GLU A 135 -5.56 -3.36 23.33
CA GLU A 135 -5.29 -2.59 24.54
C GLU A 135 -5.26 -3.50 25.79
N ALA A 136 -6.17 -4.45 25.88
CA ALA A 136 -6.15 -5.45 26.93
C ALA A 136 -4.86 -6.30 26.90
N GLU A 137 -4.42 -6.70 25.70
CA GLU A 137 -3.18 -7.47 25.53
C GLU A 137 -1.93 -6.66 25.85
N ARG A 138 -1.91 -5.36 25.54
CA ARG A 138 -0.77 -4.46 25.86
C ARG A 138 -0.51 -4.35 27.36
N ASN A 139 -1.53 -4.53 28.18
CA ASN A 139 -1.42 -4.50 29.64
C ASN A 139 -0.79 -5.77 30.22
N LEU A 140 -0.60 -6.83 29.42
CA LEU A 140 0.06 -8.05 29.87
C LEU A 140 1.58 -7.92 29.73
N SER A 141 2.31 -8.33 30.78
CA SER A 141 3.76 -8.47 30.73
C SER A 141 4.12 -9.81 30.09
N TYR A 142 4.79 -9.75 28.94
CA TYR A 142 5.20 -10.96 28.24
C TYR A 142 6.44 -11.61 28.88
N SER A 143 7.23 -10.86 29.65
CA SER A 143 8.34 -11.39 30.44
C SER A 143 7.90 -12.41 31.50
N ASP A 144 6.65 -12.36 31.96
CA ASP A 144 6.10 -13.24 33.00
C ASP A 144 5.52 -14.54 32.43
N LEU A 145 5.36 -14.64 31.10
CA LEU A 145 4.83 -15.82 30.43
C LEU A 145 5.90 -16.88 30.23
N SER A 146 5.53 -18.14 30.23
CA SER A 146 6.39 -19.24 29.77
C SER A 146 6.60 -19.21 28.25
N ASP A 147 7.64 -19.88 27.74
CA ASP A 147 7.90 -19.97 26.30
C ASP A 147 6.73 -20.59 25.52
N ALA A 148 6.08 -21.62 26.11
CA ALA A 148 4.90 -22.23 25.52
C ALA A 148 3.72 -21.24 25.42
N GLU A 149 3.53 -20.40 26.45
CA GLU A 149 2.51 -19.35 26.42
C GLU A 149 2.83 -18.27 25.39
N LEU A 150 4.11 -17.90 25.22
CA LEU A 150 4.53 -16.95 24.17
C LEU A 150 4.25 -17.49 22.78
N VAL A 151 4.55 -18.76 22.51
CA VAL A 151 4.21 -19.40 21.22
C VAL A 151 2.68 -19.47 21.04
N ALA A 152 1.92 -19.74 22.10
CA ALA A 152 0.46 -19.69 22.05
C ALA A 152 -0.07 -18.27 21.77
N LYS A 153 0.52 -17.23 22.37
CA LYS A 153 0.21 -15.81 22.09
C LYS A 153 0.48 -15.45 20.61
N PHE A 154 1.65 -15.82 20.08
CA PHE A 154 1.99 -15.65 18.68
C PHE A 154 0.90 -16.26 17.78
N ARG A 155 0.51 -17.52 18.02
CA ARG A 155 -0.52 -18.21 17.23
C ARG A 155 -1.90 -17.54 17.35
N THR A 156 -2.28 -17.17 18.55
CA THR A 156 -3.56 -16.52 18.83
C THR A 156 -3.66 -15.19 18.11
N TRP A 157 -2.63 -14.35 18.21
CA TRP A 157 -2.65 -13.05 17.55
C TRP A 157 -2.50 -13.14 16.03
N ARG A 158 -1.76 -14.14 15.53
CA ARG A 158 -1.73 -14.45 14.11
C ARG A 158 -3.12 -14.76 13.59
N ALA A 159 -3.86 -15.70 14.22
CA ALA A 159 -5.22 -16.06 13.82
C ALA A 159 -6.18 -14.86 13.94
N LYS A 160 -6.23 -14.17 15.07
CA LYS A 160 -7.07 -12.97 15.26
C LYS A 160 -6.81 -11.89 14.20
N THR A 161 -5.53 -11.65 13.88
CA THR A 161 -5.12 -10.61 12.93
C THR A 161 -5.41 -11.01 11.49
N LEU A 162 -4.98 -12.21 11.08
CA LEU A 162 -4.99 -12.61 9.67
C LEU A 162 -6.29 -13.33 9.26
N ASP A 163 -6.90 -14.08 10.17
CA ASP A 163 -8.08 -14.89 9.87
C ASP A 163 -9.39 -14.20 10.20
N ASP A 164 -9.44 -13.41 11.26
CA ASP A 164 -10.67 -12.80 11.76
C ASP A 164 -10.80 -11.32 11.38
N PHE A 165 -9.74 -10.53 11.59
CA PHE A 165 -9.74 -9.09 11.32
C PHE A 165 -9.43 -8.75 9.86
N ALA A 166 -8.35 -9.30 9.31
CA ALA A 166 -7.86 -8.97 7.98
C ALA A 166 -8.89 -9.13 6.84
N PRO A 167 -9.76 -10.16 6.81
CA PRO A 167 -10.80 -10.25 5.78
C PRO A 167 -11.73 -9.03 5.76
N LYS A 168 -12.09 -8.49 6.92
CA LYS A 168 -12.94 -7.30 7.04
C LYS A 168 -12.20 -6.04 6.58
N ALA A 169 -10.96 -5.87 7.02
CA ALA A 169 -10.08 -4.78 6.63
C ALA A 169 -9.84 -4.75 5.09
N LEU A 170 -9.53 -5.90 4.50
CA LEU A 170 -9.34 -6.05 3.05
C LEU A 170 -10.63 -5.82 2.26
N THR A 171 -11.79 -6.21 2.80
CA THR A 171 -13.07 -5.95 2.15
C THR A 171 -13.27 -4.44 1.90
N ALA A 172 -12.95 -3.59 2.87
CA ALA A 172 -13.02 -2.13 2.69
C ALA A 172 -12.09 -1.64 1.58
N THR A 173 -10.86 -2.16 1.53
CA THR A 173 -9.89 -1.85 0.47
C THR A 173 -10.39 -2.28 -0.91
N LEU A 174 -10.96 -3.48 -1.01
CA LEU A 174 -11.54 -3.99 -2.27
C LEU A 174 -12.74 -3.16 -2.72
N LEU A 175 -13.63 -2.76 -1.81
CA LEU A 175 -14.77 -1.90 -2.12
C LEU A 175 -14.31 -0.54 -2.66
N ALA A 176 -13.28 0.07 -2.08
CA ALA A 176 -12.68 1.30 -2.59
C ALA A 176 -12.13 1.11 -4.01
N GLY A 177 -11.38 0.02 -4.25
CA GLY A 177 -10.80 -0.31 -5.55
C GLY A 177 -11.86 -0.54 -6.63
N PHE A 178 -12.86 -1.36 -6.35
CA PHE A 178 -13.95 -1.65 -7.30
C PHE A 178 -14.79 -0.41 -7.61
N SER A 179 -15.03 0.45 -6.62
CA SER A 179 -15.78 1.69 -6.85
C SER A 179 -15.01 2.65 -7.73
N LEU A 180 -13.70 2.80 -7.49
CA LEU A 180 -12.85 3.63 -8.35
C LEU A 180 -12.79 3.13 -9.79
N GLN A 181 -12.60 1.82 -9.99
CA GLN A 181 -12.62 1.22 -11.34
C GLN A 181 -13.93 1.49 -12.07
N ARG A 182 -15.08 1.37 -11.38
CA ARG A 182 -16.40 1.65 -11.96
C ARG A 182 -16.57 3.13 -12.27
N LEU A 183 -16.07 4.02 -11.44
CA LEU A 183 -16.05 5.46 -11.68
C LEU A 183 -15.24 5.78 -12.94
N GLU A 184 -14.01 5.28 -13.04
CA GLU A 184 -13.14 5.47 -14.20
C GLU A 184 -13.78 4.91 -15.48
N ALA A 185 -14.32 3.68 -15.45
CA ALA A 185 -15.00 3.08 -16.59
C ALA A 185 -16.25 3.86 -17.03
N ALA A 186 -16.98 4.47 -16.09
CA ALA A 186 -18.12 5.33 -16.42
C ALA A 186 -17.67 6.64 -17.07
N LEU A 187 -16.57 7.23 -16.63
CA LEU A 187 -15.98 8.45 -17.20
C LEU A 187 -15.39 8.19 -18.60
N GLN A 188 -14.76 7.04 -18.83
CA GLN A 188 -14.18 6.63 -20.11
C GLN A 188 -15.21 6.51 -21.26
N LYS A 189 -16.49 6.45 -20.95
CA LYS A 189 -17.53 6.52 -21.98
C LYS A 189 -17.57 7.87 -22.72
N HIS A 190 -16.91 8.90 -22.16
CA HIS A 190 -16.94 10.27 -22.68
C HIS A 190 -15.59 10.99 -22.69
N LEU A 191 -14.61 10.42 -22.04
CA LEU A 191 -13.24 10.92 -21.94
C LEU A 191 -12.28 9.82 -22.40
N ASN A 192 -11.09 10.20 -22.83
CA ASN A 192 -10.04 9.21 -23.01
C ASN A 192 -9.56 8.65 -21.66
N GLU A 193 -8.79 7.57 -21.68
CA GLU A 193 -8.36 6.86 -20.47
C GLU A 193 -7.59 7.77 -19.51
N THR A 194 -6.68 8.60 -20.02
CA THR A 194 -5.87 9.52 -19.21
C THR A 194 -6.71 10.60 -18.56
N GLU A 195 -7.61 11.23 -19.34
CA GLU A 195 -8.53 12.26 -18.83
C GLU A 195 -9.46 11.71 -17.75
N ALA A 196 -10.00 10.50 -17.95
CA ALA A 196 -10.88 9.85 -17.00
C ALA A 196 -10.16 9.57 -15.65
N LYS A 197 -8.93 9.07 -15.70
CA LYS A 197 -8.11 8.81 -14.50
C LYS A 197 -7.74 10.11 -13.76
N VAL A 198 -7.35 11.15 -14.49
CA VAL A 198 -7.03 12.46 -13.91
C VAL A 198 -8.26 13.08 -13.25
N LEU A 199 -9.41 13.07 -13.93
CA LEU A 199 -10.64 13.60 -13.37
C LEU A 199 -11.08 12.79 -12.14
N ALA A 200 -11.06 11.45 -12.20
CA ALA A 200 -11.36 10.61 -11.04
C ALA A 200 -10.45 10.91 -9.85
N SER A 201 -9.14 11.06 -10.08
CA SER A 201 -8.17 11.42 -9.03
C SER A 201 -8.48 12.77 -8.37
N ARG A 202 -8.85 13.79 -9.15
CA ARG A 202 -9.22 15.12 -8.64
C ARG A 202 -10.54 15.07 -7.85
N LEU A 203 -11.51 14.27 -8.31
CA LEU A 203 -12.80 14.10 -7.64
C LEU A 203 -12.70 13.42 -6.26
N ILE A 204 -11.65 12.65 -6.00
CA ILE A 204 -11.41 11.94 -4.73
C ILE A 204 -10.27 12.56 -3.91
N SER A 205 -9.88 13.80 -4.18
CA SER A 205 -8.87 14.53 -3.41
C SER A 205 -9.48 15.29 -2.23
N GLY A 206 -8.68 15.58 -1.20
CA GLY A 206 -9.10 16.35 -0.02
C GLY A 206 -10.24 15.69 0.76
N LEU A 207 -10.17 14.37 0.98
CA LEU A 207 -11.14 13.62 1.76
C LEU A 207 -10.75 13.66 3.25
N SER A 208 -11.74 13.85 4.12
CA SER A 208 -11.55 13.76 5.58
C SER A 208 -11.44 12.30 6.05
N GLY A 209 -10.86 12.09 7.26
CA GLY A 209 -10.80 10.76 7.89
C GLY A 209 -9.63 9.89 7.44
N ASN A 210 -8.56 10.48 6.91
CA ASN A 210 -7.33 9.76 6.58
C ASN A 210 -6.40 9.70 7.80
N LEU A 211 -6.32 8.55 8.46
CA LEU A 211 -5.49 8.35 9.67
C LEU A 211 -4.00 8.62 9.45
N THR A 212 -3.50 8.51 8.23
CA THR A 212 -2.10 8.85 7.96
C THR A 212 -1.87 10.35 8.00
N VAL A 213 -2.81 11.14 7.50
CA VAL A 213 -2.77 12.61 7.62
C VAL A 213 -2.87 13.02 9.08
N GLU A 214 -3.80 12.42 9.83
CA GLU A 214 -3.96 12.68 11.27
C GLU A 214 -2.69 12.32 12.07
N THR A 215 -2.05 11.19 11.74
CA THR A 215 -0.76 10.78 12.35
C THR A 215 0.30 11.87 12.18
N ASN A 216 0.40 12.45 10.99
CA ASN A 216 1.38 13.51 10.72
C ASN A 216 1.02 14.83 11.41
N GLU A 217 -0.27 15.18 11.48
CA GLU A 217 -0.71 16.36 12.22
C GLU A 217 -0.37 16.22 13.71
N LYS A 218 -0.57 15.04 14.29
CA LYS A 218 -0.18 14.74 15.65
C LYS A 218 1.34 14.82 15.86
N LEU A 219 2.12 14.27 14.93
CA LEU A 219 3.58 14.33 15.00
C LEU A 219 4.09 15.78 14.90
N TRP A 220 3.43 16.61 14.07
CA TRP A 220 3.73 18.02 14.01
C TRP A 220 3.36 18.76 15.31
N GLN A 221 2.24 18.39 15.97
CA GLN A 221 1.91 18.92 17.30
C GLN A 221 2.97 18.55 18.34
N VAL A 222 3.54 17.33 18.26
CA VAL A 222 4.67 16.92 19.11
C VAL A 222 5.89 17.84 18.88
N ALA A 223 6.22 18.11 17.61
CA ALA A 223 7.34 18.99 17.27
C ALA A 223 7.21 20.41 17.82
N ASN A 224 5.96 20.91 17.95
CA ASN A 224 5.65 22.23 18.51
C ASN A 224 5.35 22.22 20.01
N ALA A 225 5.58 21.12 20.71
CA ALA A 225 5.27 20.91 22.11
C ALA A 225 3.78 21.08 22.50
N ASP A 226 2.87 21.00 21.53
CA ASP A 226 1.43 21.03 21.75
C ASP A 226 0.86 19.65 22.13
N PHE A 227 1.66 18.58 21.93
CA PHE A 227 1.30 17.20 22.24
C PHE A 227 2.56 16.42 22.69
N ALA A 228 2.41 15.52 23.67
CA ALA A 228 3.56 14.77 24.17
C ALA A 228 3.91 13.58 23.26
N LEU A 229 5.22 13.35 23.03
CA LEU A 229 5.68 12.17 22.26
C LEU A 229 5.20 10.87 22.90
N THR A 230 5.17 10.78 24.23
CA THR A 230 4.67 9.62 24.96
C THR A 230 3.21 9.31 24.66
N ASP A 231 2.36 10.33 24.49
CA ASP A 231 0.96 10.13 24.14
C ASP A 231 0.82 9.79 22.66
N PHE A 232 1.63 10.39 21.79
CA PHE A 232 1.72 9.99 20.39
C PHE A 232 2.07 8.51 20.24
N LEU A 233 3.06 8.01 21.01
CA LEU A 233 3.48 6.61 20.96
C LEU A 233 2.44 5.64 21.53
N LYS A 234 1.52 6.06 22.40
CA LYS A 234 0.38 5.23 22.83
C LYS A 234 -0.54 4.93 21.64
N ASP A 235 -0.86 5.95 20.84
CA ASP A 235 -1.82 5.84 19.74
C ASP A 235 -1.20 5.28 18.46
N TYR A 236 0.02 5.74 18.10
CA TYR A 236 0.67 5.46 16.82
C TYR A 236 1.93 4.62 16.92
N GLY A 237 2.38 4.27 18.11
CA GLY A 237 3.65 3.58 18.35
C GLY A 237 3.72 2.13 17.80
N HIS A 238 2.62 1.56 17.37
CA HIS A 238 2.56 0.25 16.69
C HIS A 238 3.00 0.32 15.22
N ARG A 239 3.18 1.51 14.68
CA ARG A 239 3.64 1.72 13.30
C ARG A 239 5.16 1.55 13.21
N ALA A 240 5.67 1.42 11.98
CA ALA A 240 7.09 1.25 11.67
C ALA A 240 7.42 1.77 10.28
N VAL A 241 8.70 1.85 9.97
CA VAL A 241 9.20 1.82 8.58
C VAL A 241 9.02 0.39 8.07
N ASP A 242 8.57 0.19 6.82
CA ASP A 242 8.27 -1.12 6.25
C ASP A 242 7.33 -1.96 7.15
N GLU A 243 6.17 -1.42 7.48
CA GLU A 243 5.22 -1.92 8.49
C GLU A 243 4.90 -3.41 8.43
N PHE A 244 4.92 -4.03 7.22
CA PHE A 244 4.67 -5.46 7.05
C PHE A 244 5.89 -6.33 7.41
N GLU A 245 7.10 -5.78 7.50
CA GLU A 245 8.27 -6.53 7.94
C GLU A 245 8.28 -6.65 9.47
N LEU A 246 8.12 -7.87 9.97
CA LEU A 246 8.07 -8.13 11.42
C LEU A 246 9.41 -7.88 12.11
N ALA A 247 10.53 -7.94 11.40
CA ALA A 247 11.84 -7.64 11.95
C ALA A 247 12.07 -6.14 12.21
N GLN A 248 11.26 -5.27 11.58
CA GLN A 248 11.36 -3.82 11.81
C GLN A 248 10.82 -3.44 13.19
N PRO A 249 11.60 -2.69 14.00
CA PRO A 249 11.12 -2.18 15.28
C PRO A 249 9.90 -1.30 15.10
N ARG A 250 8.94 -1.39 16.00
CA ARG A 250 7.83 -0.45 16.04
C ARG A 250 8.29 0.87 16.65
N TRP A 251 7.67 1.97 16.30
CA TRP A 251 8.02 3.29 16.82
C TRP A 251 8.01 3.36 18.34
N ARG A 252 7.21 2.51 19.01
CA ARG A 252 7.21 2.36 20.47
C ARG A 252 8.47 1.68 21.00
N GLU A 253 9.09 0.81 20.21
CA GLU A 253 10.32 0.10 20.55
C GLU A 253 11.57 0.93 20.23
N ASP A 254 11.51 1.69 19.13
CA ASP A 254 12.57 2.57 18.64
C ASP A 254 11.98 3.83 18.01
N ALA A 255 12.09 4.95 18.71
CA ALA A 255 11.57 6.24 18.27
C ALA A 255 12.59 7.08 17.47
N THR A 256 13.80 6.57 17.21
CA THR A 256 14.89 7.34 16.57
C THR A 256 14.46 8.01 15.28
N TYR A 257 13.71 7.30 14.43
CA TYR A 257 13.17 7.87 13.20
C TYR A 257 12.22 9.05 13.47
N LEU A 258 11.31 8.92 14.44
CA LEU A 258 10.37 9.99 14.80
C LEU A 258 11.12 11.21 15.36
N GLU A 259 12.15 11.02 16.14
CA GLU A 259 12.98 12.10 16.70
C GLU A 259 13.65 12.89 15.57
N GLN A 260 14.15 12.23 14.53
CA GLN A 260 14.70 12.88 13.34
C GLN A 260 13.63 13.73 12.61
N VAL A 261 12.43 13.18 12.44
CA VAL A 261 11.30 13.89 11.82
C VAL A 261 10.87 15.10 12.65
N ILE A 262 10.76 14.93 13.96
CA ILE A 262 10.44 16.01 14.90
C ILE A 262 11.49 17.13 14.82
N ALA A 263 12.77 16.77 14.82
CA ALA A 263 13.85 17.75 14.67
C ALA A 263 13.78 18.51 13.34
N SER A 264 13.39 17.82 12.25
CA SER A 264 13.14 18.45 10.94
C SER A 264 12.01 19.48 11.01
N PHE A 265 10.92 19.17 11.70
CA PHE A 265 9.80 20.11 11.87
C PHE A 265 10.17 21.30 12.76
N GLN A 266 10.99 21.10 13.79
CA GLN A 266 11.44 22.16 14.70
C GLN A 266 12.37 23.18 14.05
N GLN A 267 13.11 22.79 13.01
CA GLN A 267 13.97 23.71 12.24
C GLN A 267 13.17 24.67 11.34
N GLU A 268 11.86 24.48 11.19
CA GLU A 268 10.98 25.43 10.52
C GLU A 268 10.77 26.68 11.39
N THR A 269 11.36 27.78 10.97
CA THR A 269 11.58 29.02 11.75
C THR A 269 10.32 29.80 12.12
N SER A 270 9.10 29.29 11.87
CA SER A 270 7.86 29.90 12.36
C SER A 270 6.69 28.93 12.26
N ALA A 271 6.13 28.57 13.40
CA ALA A 271 4.87 27.79 13.48
C ALA A 271 3.71 28.42 12.67
N THR A 272 3.77 29.74 12.46
CA THR A 272 2.83 30.51 11.63
C THR A 272 2.97 30.19 10.14
N ASP A 273 4.20 29.95 9.66
CA ASP A 273 4.49 29.74 8.25
C ASP A 273 4.02 28.36 7.75
N VAL A 274 4.13 27.35 8.60
CA VAL A 274 3.68 25.98 8.30
C VAL A 274 2.15 25.88 8.33
N ARG A 275 1.48 26.51 9.28
CA ARG A 275 0.01 26.61 9.29
C ARG A 275 -0.50 27.38 8.08
N GLN A 276 0.20 28.45 7.68
CA GLN A 276 -0.15 29.23 6.49
C GLN A 276 0.11 28.47 5.19
N LYS A 277 1.10 27.59 5.14
CA LYS A 277 1.37 26.72 3.97
C LYS A 277 0.40 25.53 3.89
N ARG A 278 -0.02 24.94 5.03
CA ARG A 278 -0.92 23.79 5.10
C ARG A 278 -2.38 24.14 4.81
N ALA A 279 -2.89 25.20 5.41
CA ALA A 279 -4.26 25.66 5.16
C ALA A 279 -4.51 25.93 3.66
N PRO A 280 -3.58 26.56 2.90
CA PRO A 280 -3.72 26.68 1.46
C PRO A 280 -3.63 25.35 0.71
N HIS A 281 -2.84 24.36 1.18
CA HIS A 281 -2.77 23.07 0.52
C HIS A 281 -4.09 22.30 0.59
N PHE A 282 -4.67 22.16 1.77
CA PHE A 282 -5.98 21.53 1.91
C PHE A 282 -7.08 22.34 1.18
N ALA A 283 -7.06 23.66 1.30
CA ALA A 283 -7.99 24.53 0.58
C ALA A 283 -7.85 24.36 -0.94
N ARG A 284 -6.62 24.26 -1.47
CA ARG A 284 -6.37 23.96 -2.90
C ARG A 284 -6.92 22.60 -3.32
N GLN A 285 -6.85 21.59 -2.45
CA GLN A 285 -7.43 20.28 -2.75
C GLN A 285 -8.96 20.35 -2.82
N VAL A 286 -9.57 21.09 -1.91
CA VAL A 286 -11.01 21.36 -1.95
C VAL A 286 -11.37 22.13 -3.22
N GLU A 287 -10.63 23.19 -3.56
CA GLU A 287 -10.82 23.96 -4.81
C GLU A 287 -10.66 23.09 -6.06
N GLN A 288 -9.62 22.23 -6.10
CA GLN A 288 -9.40 21.29 -7.20
C GLN A 288 -10.55 20.29 -7.34
N ARG A 289 -11.08 19.79 -6.21
CA ARG A 289 -12.25 18.91 -6.20
C ARG A 289 -13.50 19.64 -6.70
N GLU A 290 -13.77 20.85 -6.22
CA GLU A 290 -14.92 21.67 -6.65
C GLU A 290 -14.85 22.02 -8.13
N ALA A 291 -13.64 22.34 -8.63
CA ALA A 291 -13.41 22.55 -10.06
C ALA A 291 -13.66 21.26 -10.86
N ALA A 292 -13.23 20.10 -10.35
CA ALA A 292 -13.49 18.80 -10.97
C ALA A 292 -14.98 18.44 -10.95
N GLU A 293 -15.73 18.77 -9.90
CA GLU A 293 -17.18 18.59 -9.82
C GLU A 293 -17.92 19.49 -10.83
N THR A 294 -17.42 20.71 -11.02
CA THR A 294 -17.95 21.63 -12.04
C THR A 294 -17.71 21.09 -13.45
N GLU A 295 -16.49 20.60 -13.72
CA GLU A 295 -16.12 19.96 -14.99
C GLU A 295 -17.00 18.73 -15.25
N LEU A 296 -17.16 17.85 -14.25
CA LEU A 296 -18.02 16.69 -14.32
C LEU A 296 -19.47 17.08 -14.62
N SER A 297 -19.97 18.11 -13.96
CA SER A 297 -21.35 18.61 -14.16
C SER A 297 -21.57 19.10 -15.59
N ALA A 298 -20.55 19.74 -16.20
CA ALA A 298 -20.60 20.16 -17.60
C ALA A 298 -20.62 18.96 -18.56
N ILE A 299 -19.80 17.93 -18.32
CA ILE A 299 -19.77 16.68 -19.12
C ILE A 299 -21.13 15.96 -19.06
N LEU A 300 -21.83 16.03 -17.93
CA LEU A 300 -23.07 15.30 -17.64
C LEU A 300 -24.35 16.11 -17.90
N LYS A 301 -24.25 17.33 -18.47
CA LYS A 301 -25.37 18.28 -18.58
C LYS A 301 -26.67 17.67 -19.10
N ASP A 302 -26.62 16.84 -20.14
CA ASP A 302 -27.81 16.26 -20.79
C ASP A 302 -27.85 14.72 -20.64
N LYS A 303 -27.22 14.15 -19.59
CA LYS A 303 -27.01 12.70 -19.45
C LYS A 303 -27.50 12.18 -18.09
N ALA A 304 -28.80 12.32 -17.81
CA ALA A 304 -29.37 12.04 -16.48
C ALA A 304 -29.05 10.63 -15.93
N ASN A 305 -29.13 9.59 -16.74
CA ASN A 305 -28.85 8.21 -16.30
C ASN A 305 -27.37 8.01 -15.97
N LEU A 306 -26.47 8.56 -16.79
CA LEU A 306 -25.02 8.50 -16.56
C LEU A 306 -24.64 9.31 -15.34
N ARG A 307 -25.25 10.49 -15.16
CA ARG A 307 -25.07 11.32 -13.97
C ARG A 307 -25.36 10.52 -12.70
N LYS A 308 -26.53 9.89 -12.62
CA LYS A 308 -26.90 9.07 -11.45
C LYS A 308 -25.92 7.92 -11.19
N GLN A 309 -25.43 7.27 -12.26
CA GLN A 309 -24.42 6.21 -12.13
C GLN A 309 -23.10 6.76 -11.57
N ILE A 310 -22.58 7.85 -12.16
CA ILE A 310 -21.30 8.44 -11.75
C ILE A 310 -21.38 9.00 -10.34
N GLU A 311 -22.43 9.73 -9.99
CA GLU A 311 -22.64 10.28 -8.65
C GLU A 311 -22.69 9.16 -7.60
N SER A 312 -23.36 8.04 -7.91
CA SER A 312 -23.37 6.87 -7.01
C SER A 312 -21.98 6.25 -6.82
N GLU A 313 -21.23 6.03 -7.91
CA GLU A 313 -19.88 5.45 -7.79
C GLU A 313 -18.92 6.43 -7.10
N LEU A 314 -19.05 7.73 -7.33
CA LEU A 314 -18.26 8.76 -6.69
C LEU A 314 -18.51 8.82 -5.17
N ASP A 315 -19.78 8.75 -4.75
CA ASP A 315 -20.15 8.70 -3.33
C ASP A 315 -19.51 7.49 -2.64
N PHE A 316 -19.62 6.30 -3.25
CA PHE A 316 -18.98 5.10 -2.70
C PHE A 316 -17.46 5.17 -2.68
N THR A 317 -16.86 5.69 -3.75
CA THR A 317 -15.41 5.83 -3.81
C THR A 317 -14.90 6.76 -2.70
N ARG A 318 -15.57 7.89 -2.49
CA ARG A 318 -15.25 8.86 -1.42
C ARG A 318 -15.43 8.26 -0.03
N ARG A 319 -16.47 7.47 0.16
CA ARG A 319 -16.79 6.82 1.45
C ARG A 319 -15.76 5.77 1.83
N TYR A 320 -15.34 4.91 0.87
CA TYR A 320 -14.45 3.78 1.18
C TYR A 320 -12.96 4.08 1.00
N MET A 321 -12.58 5.11 0.26
CA MET A 321 -11.17 5.44 0.01
C MET A 321 -10.36 5.67 1.31
N PRO A 322 -10.85 6.41 2.32
CA PRO A 322 -10.12 6.60 3.58
C PRO A 322 -9.88 5.29 4.34
N PHE A 323 -10.78 4.32 4.21
CA PHE A 323 -10.67 3.04 4.92
C PHE A 323 -9.47 2.19 4.51
N ARG A 324 -8.84 2.45 3.35
CA ARG A 324 -7.60 1.77 2.97
C ARG A 324 -6.50 2.00 4.01
N GLU A 325 -6.30 3.25 4.41
CA GLU A 325 -5.28 3.61 5.40
C GLU A 325 -5.75 3.27 6.82
N THR A 326 -7.02 3.49 7.13
CA THR A 326 -7.62 3.14 8.42
C THR A 326 -7.58 1.64 8.68
N ALA A 327 -7.97 0.82 7.72
CA ALA A 327 -7.94 -0.64 7.84
C ALA A 327 -6.50 -1.17 8.03
N LYS A 328 -5.54 -0.59 7.32
CA LYS A 328 -4.12 -0.91 7.50
C LYS A 328 -3.62 -0.52 8.90
N PHE A 329 -4.00 0.66 9.38
CA PHE A 329 -3.66 1.12 10.74
C PHE A 329 -4.06 0.09 11.80
N TYR A 330 -5.32 -0.35 11.77
CA TYR A 330 -5.81 -1.36 12.71
C TYR A 330 -5.16 -2.74 12.50
N LEU A 331 -4.86 -3.14 11.25
CA LEU A 331 -4.14 -4.37 10.96
C LEU A 331 -2.76 -4.38 11.64
N MET A 332 -2.07 -3.24 11.62
CA MET A 332 -0.75 -3.10 12.24
C MET A 332 -0.79 -3.19 13.77
N LEU A 333 -1.91 -2.90 14.43
CA LEU A 333 -2.11 -3.18 15.86
C LEU A 333 -1.96 -4.68 16.17
N GLY A 334 -2.52 -5.53 15.33
CA GLY A 334 -2.37 -6.99 15.45
C GLY A 334 -0.94 -7.45 15.13
N TYR A 335 -0.31 -6.86 14.12
CA TYR A 335 1.10 -7.11 13.79
C TYR A 335 2.04 -6.77 14.96
N GLU A 336 1.76 -5.70 15.69
CA GLU A 336 2.49 -5.38 16.94
C GLU A 336 2.41 -6.53 17.94
N GLN A 337 1.22 -7.14 18.16
CA GLN A 337 1.07 -8.21 19.13
C GLN A 337 1.77 -9.51 18.67
N ILE A 338 1.72 -9.84 17.38
CA ILE A 338 2.48 -10.94 16.80
C ILE A 338 3.99 -10.73 17.05
N ARG A 339 4.49 -9.52 16.78
CA ARG A 339 5.90 -9.18 16.98
C ARG A 339 6.32 -9.23 18.44
N ARG A 340 5.51 -8.77 19.39
CA ARG A 340 5.82 -8.76 20.83
C ARG A 340 6.19 -10.16 21.33
N ALA A 341 5.45 -11.18 20.93
CA ALA A 341 5.75 -12.57 21.32
C ALA A 341 7.09 -13.04 20.73
N LEU A 342 7.38 -12.68 19.47
CA LEU A 342 8.63 -13.03 18.81
C LEU A 342 9.83 -12.32 19.46
N VAL A 343 9.72 -11.03 19.75
CA VAL A 343 10.81 -10.24 20.38
C VAL A 343 11.15 -10.78 21.76
N GLU A 344 10.16 -11.17 22.57
CA GLU A 344 10.40 -11.76 23.87
C GLU A 344 11.11 -13.12 23.76
N LEU A 345 10.71 -13.98 22.81
CA LEU A 345 11.41 -15.24 22.54
C LEU A 345 12.85 -14.98 22.02
N ASP A 346 13.02 -14.02 21.12
CA ASP A 346 14.35 -13.64 20.60
C ASP A 346 15.31 -13.25 21.72
N HIS A 347 14.81 -12.45 22.67
CA HIS A 347 15.57 -12.01 23.84
C HIS A 347 15.96 -13.20 24.75
N ARG A 348 15.02 -14.11 25.06
CA ARG A 348 15.27 -15.27 25.94
C ARG A 348 16.31 -16.23 25.38
N TYR A 349 16.25 -16.44 24.06
CA TYR A 349 17.17 -17.35 23.37
C TYR A 349 18.43 -16.65 22.85
N ALA A 350 18.62 -15.35 23.15
CA ALA A 350 19.75 -14.51 22.73
C ALA A 350 20.06 -14.62 21.22
N LEU A 351 19.00 -14.55 20.37
CA LEU A 351 19.13 -14.76 18.94
C LEU A 351 19.49 -13.48 18.14
N GLU A 352 19.50 -12.32 18.78
CA GLU A 352 19.89 -11.03 18.17
C GLU A 352 19.14 -10.74 16.85
N GLY A 353 17.80 -10.85 16.88
CA GLY A 353 16.92 -10.72 15.71
C GLY A 353 16.86 -12.00 14.86
N GLY A 354 17.49 -13.07 15.29
CA GLY A 354 17.52 -14.36 14.61
C GLY A 354 16.16 -15.05 14.52
N ILE A 355 15.24 -14.75 15.45
CA ILE A 355 13.87 -15.29 15.46
C ILE A 355 13.14 -15.02 14.15
N PHE A 356 13.40 -13.87 13.49
CA PHE A 356 12.76 -13.51 12.22
C PHE A 356 13.29 -14.29 11.02
N TYR A 357 14.41 -15.01 11.19
CA TYR A 357 14.94 -15.97 10.22
C TYR A 357 14.36 -17.37 10.39
N LEU A 358 13.57 -17.62 11.44
CA LEU A 358 12.83 -18.87 11.61
C LEU A 358 11.48 -18.83 10.86
N GLU A 359 10.91 -19.99 10.63
CA GLU A 359 9.54 -20.17 10.18
C GLU A 359 8.61 -20.38 11.39
N PRO A 360 7.29 -20.12 11.26
CA PRO A 360 6.36 -20.23 12.38
C PRO A 360 6.32 -21.59 13.07
N ASP A 361 6.51 -22.69 12.34
CA ASP A 361 6.53 -24.07 12.86
C ASP A 361 7.85 -24.44 13.55
N GLU A 362 8.94 -23.69 13.30
CA GLU A 362 10.21 -23.89 13.98
C GLU A 362 10.20 -23.34 15.41
N LEU A 363 9.25 -22.49 15.78
CA LEU A 363 9.16 -21.95 17.15
C LEU A 363 8.96 -23.02 18.22
N GLU A 364 8.18 -24.08 17.96
CA GLU A 364 8.02 -25.18 18.90
C GLU A 364 9.29 -25.99 19.10
N ARG A 365 10.05 -26.17 18.04
CA ARG A 365 11.35 -26.85 18.10
C ARG A 365 12.37 -26.03 18.87
N LEU A 366 12.36 -24.70 18.70
CA LEU A 366 13.21 -23.78 19.45
C LEU A 366 12.95 -23.90 20.95
N ILE A 367 11.69 -23.80 21.38
CA ILE A 367 11.35 -23.93 22.82
C ILE A 367 11.52 -25.36 23.33
N GLY A 368 11.55 -26.35 22.44
CA GLY A 368 11.88 -27.74 22.73
C GLY A 368 13.37 -28.01 22.92
N GLY A 369 14.24 -27.01 22.68
CA GLY A 369 15.68 -27.09 22.91
C GLY A 369 16.53 -27.35 21.66
N ASP A 370 15.96 -27.32 20.45
CA ASP A 370 16.75 -27.40 19.22
C ASP A 370 17.62 -26.16 19.05
N ASP A 371 18.87 -26.36 18.60
CA ASP A 371 19.79 -25.28 18.25
C ASP A 371 19.55 -24.81 16.79
N PHE A 372 19.21 -23.55 16.63
CA PHE A 372 18.98 -22.91 15.33
C PHE A 372 20.11 -21.97 14.87
N GLY A 373 21.20 -21.86 15.61
CA GLY A 373 22.30 -20.92 15.30
C GLY A 373 22.81 -21.05 13.87
N ASN A 374 23.09 -22.27 13.41
CA ASN A 374 23.58 -22.52 12.05
C ASN A 374 22.52 -22.22 10.97
N ILE A 375 21.24 -22.51 11.23
CA ILE A 375 20.14 -22.24 10.31
C ILE A 375 19.95 -20.74 10.15
N ILE A 376 19.94 -20.00 11.25
CA ILE A 376 19.83 -18.54 11.27
C ILE A 376 20.98 -17.90 10.50
N ALA A 377 22.23 -18.30 10.77
CA ALA A 377 23.41 -17.78 10.08
C ALA A 377 23.35 -18.03 8.57
N THR A 378 22.97 -19.25 8.17
CA THR A 378 22.82 -19.62 6.76
C THR A 378 21.76 -18.79 6.07
N ARG A 379 20.56 -18.65 6.66
CA ARG A 379 19.45 -17.87 6.09
C ARG A 379 19.78 -16.37 6.03
N ARG A 380 20.52 -15.84 7.02
CA ARG A 380 21.01 -14.45 7.03
C ARG A 380 21.95 -14.19 5.86
N THR A 381 22.96 -15.04 5.68
CA THR A 381 23.92 -14.94 4.56
C THR A 381 23.21 -15.09 3.20
N GLN A 382 22.32 -16.06 3.07
CA GLN A 382 21.54 -16.23 1.83
C GLN A 382 20.72 -14.98 1.50
N ARG A 383 20.05 -14.37 2.50
CA ARG A 383 19.29 -13.16 2.28
C ARG A 383 20.17 -11.99 1.84
N GLU A 384 21.32 -11.80 2.47
CA GLU A 384 22.28 -10.76 2.10
C GLU A 384 22.74 -10.91 0.64
N LEU A 385 23.08 -12.14 0.22
CA LEU A 385 23.45 -12.43 -1.16
C LEU A 385 22.29 -12.17 -2.13
N MET A 386 21.08 -12.62 -1.81
CA MET A 386 19.90 -12.41 -2.64
C MET A 386 19.56 -10.92 -2.83
N LEU A 387 19.76 -10.08 -1.81
CA LEU A 387 19.52 -8.65 -1.89
C LEU A 387 20.51 -7.91 -2.79
N GLN A 388 21.69 -8.49 -3.05
CA GLN A 388 22.69 -7.93 -3.99
C GLN A 388 22.32 -8.20 -5.46
N ILE A 389 21.44 -9.18 -5.73
CA ILE A 389 21.03 -9.50 -7.10
C ILE A 389 20.11 -8.38 -7.62
N GLU A 390 20.44 -7.84 -8.79
CA GLU A 390 19.54 -6.91 -9.48
C GLU A 390 18.31 -7.64 -9.99
N MET A 391 17.13 -7.12 -9.62
CA MET A 391 15.86 -7.73 -9.97
C MET A 391 15.00 -6.77 -10.78
N PRO A 392 14.41 -7.20 -11.90
CA PRO A 392 13.44 -6.40 -12.62
C PRO A 392 12.14 -6.27 -11.83
N ASP A 393 11.41 -5.16 -12.03
CA ASP A 393 10.10 -4.95 -11.39
C ASP A 393 9.03 -5.94 -11.90
N VAL A 394 9.19 -6.47 -13.11
CA VAL A 394 8.31 -7.47 -13.72
C VAL A 394 9.15 -8.61 -14.26
N ILE A 395 8.77 -9.83 -13.91
CA ILE A 395 9.43 -11.05 -14.35
C ILE A 395 8.47 -11.84 -15.25
N PHE A 396 8.92 -12.16 -16.45
CA PHE A 396 8.22 -13.08 -17.35
C PHE A 396 8.85 -14.46 -17.25
N SER A 397 8.03 -15.50 -17.14
CA SER A 397 8.50 -16.89 -16.98
C SER A 397 9.35 -17.42 -18.18
N ASP A 398 9.24 -16.77 -19.32
CA ASP A 398 10.02 -17.07 -20.53
C ASP A 398 11.23 -16.13 -20.74
N ALA A 399 11.57 -15.33 -19.72
CA ALA A 399 12.68 -14.38 -19.74
C ALA A 399 13.42 -14.35 -18.39
N LEU A 400 13.62 -15.53 -17.78
CA LEU A 400 14.27 -15.67 -16.46
C LEU A 400 15.76 -15.31 -16.50
N GLU A 401 16.39 -15.32 -17.67
CA GLU A 401 17.79 -14.87 -17.89
C GLU A 401 17.99 -13.38 -17.60
N GLN A 402 16.91 -12.60 -17.50
CA GLN A 402 16.97 -11.18 -17.11
C GLN A 402 17.23 -11.00 -15.61
N ILE A 403 17.04 -12.04 -14.80
CA ILE A 403 17.32 -12.01 -13.36
C ILE A 403 18.83 -11.88 -13.15
N GLY A 404 19.25 -10.82 -12.47
CA GLY A 404 20.67 -10.54 -12.21
C GLY A 404 21.44 -10.00 -13.42
N ALA A 405 20.79 -9.82 -14.57
CA ALA A 405 21.42 -9.15 -15.70
C ALA A 405 21.59 -7.65 -15.39
N PRO A 406 22.72 -7.03 -15.77
CA PRO A 406 22.89 -5.59 -15.63
C PRO A 406 21.78 -4.86 -16.38
N MET A 407 20.99 -4.07 -15.66
CA MET A 407 19.98 -3.25 -16.32
C MET A 407 20.65 -2.12 -17.10
N SER A 408 20.35 -2.04 -18.40
CA SER A 408 20.77 -0.90 -19.20
C SER A 408 20.01 0.35 -18.73
N ILE A 409 20.71 1.23 -18.03
CA ILE A 409 20.16 2.47 -17.50
C ILE A 409 20.44 3.58 -18.51
N ALA A 410 19.57 3.72 -19.52
CA ALA A 410 19.62 4.88 -20.40
C ALA A 410 19.02 6.10 -19.67
N THR A 411 19.78 7.18 -19.59
CA THR A 411 19.24 8.48 -19.19
C THR A 411 18.36 9.03 -20.30
N ALA A 412 17.24 9.61 -19.94
CA ALA A 412 16.32 10.26 -20.88
C ALA A 412 16.01 11.67 -20.38
N GLU A 413 15.71 12.57 -21.29
CA GLU A 413 15.27 13.92 -20.93
C GLU A 413 13.87 13.94 -20.33
N THR A 414 13.09 12.90 -20.60
CA THR A 414 11.71 12.77 -20.14
C THR A 414 11.41 11.33 -19.74
N TYR A 415 10.74 11.17 -18.61
CA TYR A 415 10.27 9.90 -18.08
C TYR A 415 8.74 9.92 -18.01
N THR A 416 8.12 8.81 -18.31
CA THR A 416 6.67 8.65 -18.24
C THR A 416 6.28 7.69 -17.13
N GLY A 417 5.23 8.04 -16.41
CA GLY A 417 4.61 7.23 -15.36
C GLY A 417 3.10 7.48 -15.34
N ILE A 418 2.50 7.37 -14.18
CA ILE A 418 1.09 7.65 -13.94
C ILE A 418 0.98 8.90 -13.08
N GLY A 419 0.23 9.90 -13.57
CA GLY A 419 -0.15 11.03 -12.75
C GLY A 419 -1.09 10.59 -11.62
N VAL A 420 -0.61 10.65 -10.40
CA VAL A 420 -1.36 10.18 -9.21
C VAL A 420 -1.83 11.31 -8.31
N SER A 421 -1.24 12.49 -8.45
CA SER A 421 -1.69 13.73 -7.82
C SER A 421 -1.49 14.88 -8.79
N ALA A 422 -2.55 15.64 -9.06
CA ALA A 422 -2.59 16.69 -10.07
C ALA A 422 -1.70 17.89 -9.71
N GLY A 423 -1.22 18.59 -10.72
CA GLY A 423 -0.40 19.80 -10.60
C GLY A 423 0.93 19.68 -11.32
N VAL A 424 1.69 20.77 -11.31
CA VAL A 424 3.04 20.85 -11.89
C VAL A 424 3.98 21.44 -10.84
N ALA A 425 5.13 20.82 -10.64
CA ALA A 425 6.17 21.30 -9.75
C ALA A 425 7.55 21.24 -10.42
N THR A 426 8.42 22.16 -10.04
CA THR A 426 9.82 22.19 -10.48
C THR A 426 10.71 22.34 -9.27
N GLY A 427 11.78 21.55 -9.21
CA GLY A 427 12.72 21.57 -8.09
C GLY A 427 13.91 20.66 -8.31
N LYS A 428 14.86 20.68 -7.38
CA LYS A 428 16.01 19.77 -7.39
C LYS A 428 15.55 18.38 -6.93
N ALA A 429 16.00 17.35 -7.63
CA ALA A 429 15.79 15.97 -7.21
C ALA A 429 16.47 15.70 -5.86
N ARG A 430 15.76 15.02 -4.99
CA ARG A 430 16.30 14.39 -3.79
C ARG A 430 16.02 12.91 -3.86
N VAL A 431 17.04 12.12 -4.19
CA VAL A 431 16.92 10.68 -4.38
C VAL A 431 17.14 9.99 -3.05
N LEU A 432 16.10 9.38 -2.49
CA LEU A 432 16.13 8.70 -1.21
C LEU A 432 15.71 7.23 -1.39
N LEU A 433 16.47 6.31 -0.82
CA LEU A 433 16.14 4.89 -0.81
C LEU A 433 15.37 4.49 0.44
N THR A 434 15.62 5.19 1.54
CA THR A 434 14.88 5.06 2.80
C THR A 434 14.45 6.43 3.31
N PRO A 435 13.35 6.55 4.09
CA PRO A 435 12.91 7.83 4.63
C PRO A 435 13.89 8.42 5.65
N SER A 436 14.76 7.59 6.25
CA SER A 436 15.78 8.02 7.21
C SER A 436 16.98 8.72 6.58
N ASP A 437 17.14 8.65 5.24
CA ASP A 437 18.26 9.26 4.53
C ASP A 437 18.06 10.77 4.28
N VAL A 438 16.90 11.33 4.70
CA VAL A 438 16.60 12.75 4.49
C VAL A 438 17.50 13.64 5.34
N ASN A 439 17.96 14.74 4.74
CA ASN A 439 18.58 15.83 5.50
C ASN A 439 17.43 16.72 6.06
N PRO A 440 17.35 16.91 7.37
CA PRO A 440 16.30 17.74 7.98
C PRO A 440 16.17 19.17 7.42
N SER A 441 17.22 19.70 6.80
CA SER A 441 17.23 21.04 6.20
C SER A 441 16.73 21.11 4.75
N ASP A 442 16.48 19.97 4.08
CA ASP A 442 16.04 19.95 2.69
C ASP A 442 14.62 20.52 2.54
N ARG A 443 14.41 21.40 1.57
CA ARG A 443 13.11 22.06 1.28
C ARG A 443 12.90 22.21 -0.22
N ASP A 444 11.64 22.24 -0.61
CA ASP A 444 11.17 22.51 -1.99
C ASP A 444 11.85 21.61 -3.04
N TYR A 445 12.17 20.37 -2.66
CA TYR A 445 12.80 19.37 -3.52
C TYR A 445 11.75 18.50 -4.22
N ILE A 446 12.15 17.86 -5.30
CA ILE A 446 11.39 16.76 -5.90
C ILE A 446 11.88 15.47 -5.24
N LEU A 447 11.03 14.86 -4.41
CA LEU A 447 11.33 13.56 -3.79
C LEU A 447 11.29 12.46 -4.85
N VAL A 448 12.41 11.75 -5.00
CA VAL A 448 12.52 10.58 -5.88
C VAL A 448 12.79 9.35 -5.02
N CYS A 449 11.88 8.38 -5.03
CA CYS A 449 11.96 7.23 -4.13
C CYS A 449 11.45 5.93 -4.78
N PRO A 450 11.80 4.74 -4.23
CA PRO A 450 11.35 3.46 -4.79
C PRO A 450 9.83 3.26 -4.64
N SER A 451 9.30 3.49 -3.45
CA SER A 451 7.88 3.41 -3.07
C SER A 451 7.73 4.09 -1.71
N THR A 452 6.50 4.31 -1.27
CA THR A 452 6.26 4.98 0.00
C THR A 452 5.34 4.17 0.91
N ASP A 453 5.60 4.27 2.19
CA ASP A 453 4.77 3.83 3.29
C ASP A 453 4.49 5.02 4.24
N PRO A 454 3.75 4.83 5.35
CA PRO A 454 3.46 5.94 6.26
C PRO A 454 4.67 6.66 6.85
N ALA A 455 5.82 6.02 6.95
CA ALA A 455 7.04 6.67 7.41
C ALA A 455 7.56 7.74 6.42
N TRP A 456 7.24 7.66 5.14
CA TRP A 456 7.61 8.68 4.15
C TRP A 456 6.76 9.94 4.22
N THR A 457 5.58 9.87 4.84
CA THR A 457 4.59 10.97 4.79
C THR A 457 5.11 12.31 5.33
N PRO A 458 5.92 12.37 6.39
CA PRO A 458 6.49 13.64 6.84
C PRO A 458 7.32 14.36 5.78
N LEU A 459 7.99 13.61 4.89
CA LEU A 459 8.85 14.18 3.84
C LEU A 459 8.03 14.90 2.75
N PHE A 460 6.77 14.51 2.56
CA PHE A 460 5.88 15.15 1.57
C PHE A 460 5.57 16.60 1.92
N LEU A 461 5.66 16.97 3.20
CA LEU A 461 5.43 18.35 3.64
C LEU A 461 6.51 19.32 3.15
N HIS A 462 7.70 18.79 2.88
CA HIS A 462 8.86 19.56 2.42
C HIS A 462 9.12 19.40 0.93
N ALA A 463 8.45 18.46 0.28
CA ALA A 463 8.60 18.19 -1.14
C ALA A 463 7.71 19.12 -1.98
N ALA A 464 8.28 19.70 -3.02
CA ALA A 464 7.53 20.42 -4.06
C ALA A 464 6.80 19.46 -5.01
N GLY A 465 7.34 18.25 -5.22
CA GLY A 465 6.78 17.21 -6.06
C GLY A 465 7.31 15.84 -5.70
N LEU A 466 6.67 14.79 -6.21
CA LEU A 466 6.98 13.40 -5.89
C LEU A 466 7.11 12.55 -7.16
N VAL A 467 8.18 11.75 -7.23
CA VAL A 467 8.43 10.74 -8.25
C VAL A 467 8.66 9.40 -7.57
N MET A 468 7.83 8.40 -7.88
CA MET A 468 7.93 7.06 -7.32
C MET A 468 8.21 6.03 -8.42
N GLU A 469 9.15 5.12 -8.18
CA GLU A 469 9.39 4.00 -9.11
C GLU A 469 8.18 3.07 -9.18
N ARG A 470 7.61 2.77 -8.03
CA ARG A 470 6.45 1.89 -7.86
C ARG A 470 5.33 2.62 -7.16
N GLY A 471 4.13 2.33 -7.54
CA GLY A 471 2.95 2.92 -6.94
C GLY A 471 1.85 3.17 -7.97
N GLY A 472 0.61 3.31 -7.56
CA GLY A 472 -0.52 3.61 -8.40
C GLY A 472 -1.51 4.55 -7.74
N ILE A 473 -2.61 4.80 -8.41
CA ILE A 473 -3.66 5.71 -7.94
C ILE A 473 -4.12 5.38 -6.52
N LEU A 474 -4.06 4.11 -6.15
CA LEU A 474 -4.43 3.61 -4.83
C LEU A 474 -3.23 3.37 -3.90
N SER A 475 -1.99 3.64 -4.31
CA SER A 475 -0.83 3.48 -3.43
C SER A 475 -0.85 4.49 -2.28
N HIS A 476 -0.15 4.18 -1.19
CA HIS A 476 -0.02 5.08 -0.05
C HIS A 476 0.46 6.48 -0.49
N GLY A 477 1.55 6.55 -1.26
CA GLY A 477 2.09 7.81 -1.75
C GLY A 477 1.13 8.61 -2.62
N ALA A 478 0.32 7.93 -3.43
CA ALA A 478 -0.69 8.59 -4.25
C ALA A 478 -1.82 9.18 -3.40
N VAL A 479 -2.30 8.44 -2.39
CA VAL A 479 -3.34 8.92 -1.48
C VAL A 479 -2.82 10.14 -0.73
N VAL A 480 -1.65 10.03 -0.12
CA VAL A 480 -1.08 11.12 0.70
C VAL A 480 -0.68 12.33 -0.16
N ALA A 481 -0.08 12.11 -1.34
CA ALA A 481 0.26 13.22 -2.26
C ALA A 481 -0.99 14.03 -2.66
N ARG A 482 -2.12 13.34 -2.90
CA ARG A 482 -3.41 14.02 -3.16
C ARG A 482 -3.89 14.82 -1.95
N GLU A 483 -3.81 14.26 -0.75
CA GLU A 483 -4.25 14.94 0.47
C GLU A 483 -3.38 16.18 0.79
N TYR A 484 -2.09 16.13 0.47
CA TYR A 484 -1.19 17.27 0.65
C TYR A 484 -1.06 18.18 -0.58
N GLY A 485 -1.70 17.85 -1.70
CA GLY A 485 -1.62 18.64 -2.92
C GLY A 485 -0.23 18.68 -3.55
N VAL A 486 0.58 17.68 -3.30
CA VAL A 486 1.91 17.54 -3.89
C VAL A 486 1.76 16.91 -5.27
N PRO A 487 2.15 17.60 -6.38
CA PRO A 487 2.15 17.01 -7.70
C PRO A 487 2.97 15.72 -7.72
N ALA A 488 2.38 14.62 -8.21
CA ALA A 488 3.04 13.34 -8.11
C ALA A 488 2.87 12.47 -9.36
N VAL A 489 3.97 11.82 -9.73
CA VAL A 489 4.04 10.82 -10.78
C VAL A 489 4.56 9.52 -10.17
N ALA A 490 3.79 8.46 -10.27
CA ALA A 490 4.16 7.12 -9.84
C ALA A 490 4.45 6.21 -11.04
N ASN A 491 5.02 5.04 -10.74
CA ASN A 491 5.37 4.05 -11.76
C ASN A 491 6.35 4.59 -12.83
N VAL A 492 7.39 5.29 -12.37
CA VAL A 492 8.50 5.75 -13.19
C VAL A 492 9.66 4.75 -13.04
N PRO A 493 9.86 3.83 -14.01
CA PRO A 493 10.80 2.72 -13.84
C PRO A 493 12.21 3.18 -13.58
N ASN A 494 12.86 2.64 -12.55
CA ASN A 494 14.25 2.93 -12.17
C ASN A 494 14.52 4.42 -11.93
N ALA A 495 13.56 5.20 -11.49
CA ALA A 495 13.71 6.64 -11.26
C ALA A 495 14.88 6.94 -10.30
N THR A 496 15.02 6.14 -9.21
CA THR A 496 16.10 6.32 -8.22
C THR A 496 17.50 6.05 -8.76
N ARG A 497 17.61 5.39 -9.91
CA ARG A 497 18.90 5.09 -10.58
C ARG A 497 19.14 5.98 -11.79
N ARG A 498 18.06 6.44 -12.43
CA ARG A 498 18.12 7.24 -13.67
C ARG A 498 18.17 8.73 -13.43
N ILE A 499 17.61 9.17 -12.32
CA ILE A 499 17.61 10.56 -11.88
C ILE A 499 18.78 10.74 -10.90
N VAL A 500 19.59 11.76 -11.15
CA VAL A 500 20.74 12.07 -10.30
C VAL A 500 20.30 13.02 -9.19
N ASP A 501 20.76 12.77 -7.95
CA ASP A 501 20.50 13.66 -6.83
C ASP A 501 20.98 15.10 -7.14
N GLY A 502 20.15 16.10 -6.84
CA GLY A 502 20.40 17.50 -7.16
C GLY A 502 20.03 17.92 -8.59
N GLN A 503 19.64 17.01 -9.48
CA GLN A 503 19.21 17.32 -10.84
C GLN A 503 17.90 18.13 -10.84
N MET A 504 17.81 19.17 -11.67
CA MET A 504 16.56 19.95 -11.80
C MET A 504 15.51 19.14 -12.56
N LEU A 505 14.35 19.00 -11.97
CA LEU A 505 13.22 18.25 -12.54
C LEU A 505 11.96 19.12 -12.61
N GLN A 506 11.12 18.83 -13.60
CA GLN A 506 9.73 19.22 -13.63
C GLN A 506 8.86 17.98 -13.56
N VAL A 507 7.93 17.93 -12.60
CA VAL A 507 6.94 16.88 -12.42
C VAL A 507 5.59 17.41 -12.85
N ASP A 508 4.98 16.79 -13.87
CA ASP A 508 3.61 17.08 -14.33
C ASP A 508 2.69 15.91 -13.94
N GLY A 509 2.06 16.05 -12.76
CA GLY A 509 1.12 15.06 -12.24
C GLY A 509 -0.21 14.98 -13.01
N ASN A 510 -0.52 15.96 -13.87
CA ASN A 510 -1.70 15.90 -14.73
C ASN A 510 -1.47 14.97 -15.93
N LYS A 511 -0.22 14.94 -16.45
CA LYS A 511 0.15 14.15 -17.62
C LYS A 511 0.88 12.86 -17.28
N GLY A 512 1.35 12.68 -16.02
CA GLY A 512 2.20 11.58 -15.64
C GLY A 512 3.61 11.66 -16.25
N ILE A 513 4.16 12.87 -16.36
CA ILE A 513 5.45 13.12 -17.01
C ILE A 513 6.42 13.74 -16.00
N VAL A 514 7.66 13.25 -16.03
CA VAL A 514 8.80 13.84 -15.32
C VAL A 514 9.85 14.21 -16.35
N SER A 515 10.24 15.48 -16.41
CA SER A 515 11.24 15.99 -17.37
C SER A 515 12.44 16.55 -16.63
N ILE A 516 13.64 16.39 -17.21
CA ILE A 516 14.82 17.12 -16.78
C ILE A 516 14.62 18.59 -17.20
N TYR A 517 14.65 19.48 -16.22
CA TYR A 517 14.46 20.90 -16.45
C TYR A 517 15.82 21.57 -16.70
N HIS A 518 16.07 21.92 -17.94
CA HIS A 518 17.18 22.79 -18.31
C HIS A 518 16.67 24.22 -18.18
N GLY A 519 16.92 24.86 -17.02
CA GLY A 519 16.48 26.23 -16.78
C GLY A 519 16.88 27.13 -17.97
N THR A 520 15.96 27.95 -18.44
CA THR A 520 16.30 29.04 -19.34
C THR A 520 17.27 29.97 -18.60
N SER A 521 18.53 29.95 -19.02
CA SER A 521 19.58 30.86 -18.59
C SER A 521 19.21 32.33 -18.82
#